data_04db14dbff600d04b983461ed865ae3f
#
_entry.id   04db14dbff600d04b983461ed865ae3f
#
_cell.length_a   1.000
_cell.length_b   1.000
_cell.length_c   1.000
_cell.angle_alpha   90.00
_cell.angle_beta   90.00
_cell.angle_gamma   90.00
#
_symmetry.space_group_name_H-M   'P 1'
#
loop_
_entity.id
_entity.type
_entity.pdbx_description
1 polymer ?
#
loop_
_entity_poly.entity_id
_entity_poly.type
_entity_poly.pdbx_seq_one_letter_code
_entity_poly.pdbx_strand_id
1 'polypeptide(L)'
;MTHKYMYGLALGTLLTLFACGPDPVTRASEEPWSTKQNSVRSLNDDGLPPTRPQGGMTVHGETVRASAMNILSEALASNNSFVRANAIEAMRYAPREDLTNAVRIGLGDENRGVRFVSAMLIGELKLCNDAILLEPLMLDQSQSVQAAVLFSMYRCGKKVNLNPIAVMLQSNDPELRGNAALVLGRMGNPSAIALLHAASREVMDGILPIRRRLINLQLSEALVLLGEKNELQVIRAAVYSSAFEAEVTALACQILGRLHDVTVLPTLEGLASDSTPNRQPAEVQLVAATAVAEITPSRMPTELVLQFSSSQEPHLRAQCAVALGVQGNQLSLGPLALLLKDRDPLVQIAAAGAILRIDNEDSMVEVH
;
A
#
# COMPACT_ATOMS: atom_id res chain seq x y z
N MET A 1 11.15 -15.57 -9.22
CA MET A 1 11.66 -14.59 -8.22
C MET A 1 10.88 -13.27 -8.22
N THR A 2 9.93 -13.07 -9.11
CA THR A 2 9.13 -11.84 -9.30
C THR A 2 7.95 -11.66 -8.33
N HIS A 3 7.41 -12.73 -7.76
CA HIS A 3 6.18 -12.64 -6.94
C HIS A 3 6.33 -12.02 -5.54
N LYS A 4 7.51 -12.02 -4.92
CA LYS A 4 7.68 -11.51 -3.54
C LYS A 4 7.59 -9.98 -3.41
N TYR A 5 7.75 -9.23 -4.50
CA TYR A 5 7.75 -7.75 -4.47
C TYR A 5 6.36 -7.13 -4.75
N MET A 6 5.39 -7.91 -5.22
CA MET A 6 4.08 -7.41 -5.60
C MET A 6 3.08 -7.31 -4.44
N TYR A 7 3.31 -8.01 -3.31
CA TYR A 7 2.40 -7.93 -2.15
C TYR A 7 2.34 -6.53 -1.54
N GLY A 8 3.43 -5.77 -1.59
CA GLY A 8 3.46 -4.39 -1.11
C GLY A 8 2.71 -3.39 -2.00
N LEU A 9 2.53 -3.70 -3.30
CA LEU A 9 1.73 -2.90 -4.22
C LEU A 9 0.22 -2.99 -3.92
N ALA A 10 -0.23 -4.09 -3.30
CA ALA A 10 -1.64 -4.36 -3.07
C ALA A 10 -2.30 -3.41 -2.05
N LEU A 11 -1.56 -2.85 -1.11
CA LEU A 11 -2.11 -2.05 0.00
C LEU A 11 -1.94 -0.53 -0.16
N GLY A 12 -1.68 -0.07 -1.38
CA GLY A 12 -1.79 1.36 -1.73
C GLY A 12 -0.72 2.28 -1.14
N THR A 13 0.26 1.74 -0.41
CA THR A 13 1.37 2.50 0.14
C THR A 13 2.71 1.93 -0.29
N LEU A 14 3.56 2.80 -0.84
CA LEU A 14 4.95 2.48 -1.24
C LEU A 14 5.81 2.00 -0.07
N LEU A 15 5.32 2.22 1.16
CA LEU A 15 5.97 1.92 2.42
C LEU A 15 6.33 0.44 2.58
N THR A 16 5.49 -0.46 2.06
CA THR A 16 5.68 -1.91 2.27
C THR A 16 6.60 -2.59 1.27
N LEU A 17 6.89 -1.96 0.12
CA LEU A 17 7.74 -2.56 -0.92
C LEU A 17 9.20 -2.73 -0.52
N PHE A 18 9.71 -1.83 0.33
CA PHE A 18 11.13 -1.79 0.69
C PHE A 18 11.40 -2.05 2.16
N ALA A 19 10.43 -1.79 3.05
CA ALA A 19 10.65 -1.88 4.50
C ALA A 19 10.51 -3.30 5.07
N CYS A 20 9.85 -4.22 4.39
CA CYS A 20 9.57 -5.59 4.86
C CYS A 20 10.35 -6.69 4.11
N GLY A 21 11.45 -6.38 3.46
CA GLY A 21 12.35 -7.40 2.90
C GLY A 21 12.87 -8.33 4.02
N PRO A 22 13.12 -9.63 3.74
CA PRO A 22 13.69 -10.54 4.73
C PRO A 22 15.07 -10.03 5.15
N ASP A 23 15.32 -10.01 6.46
CA ASP A 23 16.63 -9.71 7.01
C ASP A 23 17.70 -10.63 6.38
N PRO A 24 18.88 -10.14 6.03
CA PRO A 24 19.92 -10.94 5.38
C PRO A 24 20.45 -12.11 6.22
N VAL A 25 20.03 -12.24 7.46
CA VAL A 25 20.54 -13.26 8.41
C VAL A 25 19.70 -14.55 8.44
N THR A 26 18.49 -14.60 7.90
CA THR A 26 17.65 -15.81 7.88
C THR A 26 17.69 -16.54 6.53
N ARG A 27 18.88 -17.01 6.11
CA ARG A 27 19.01 -18.14 5.18
C ARG A 27 19.23 -19.41 5.97
N ALA A 28 18.16 -20.03 6.45
CA ALA A 28 18.18 -21.41 6.91
C ALA A 28 16.86 -22.10 6.56
N SER A 29 16.97 -23.13 5.72
CA SER A 29 16.09 -24.26 5.49
C SER A 29 14.61 -24.01 5.13
N GLU A 30 14.33 -23.93 3.83
CA GLU A 30 13.01 -24.25 3.28
C GLU A 30 12.94 -25.77 3.01
N GLU A 31 12.13 -26.49 3.77
CA GLU A 31 11.70 -27.84 3.40
C GLU A 31 10.52 -27.80 2.42
N PRO A 32 10.46 -28.74 1.44
CA PRO A 32 9.44 -28.70 0.39
C PRO A 32 8.10 -29.23 0.89
N TRP A 33 7.03 -28.50 0.61
CA TRP A 33 5.64 -28.88 0.85
C TRP A 33 5.25 -30.14 0.06
N SER A 34 4.94 -31.20 0.76
CA SER A 34 4.38 -32.42 0.19
C SER A 34 2.89 -32.25 -0.10
N THR A 35 2.55 -32.41 -1.38
CA THR A 35 1.19 -32.53 -1.88
C THR A 35 0.53 -33.83 -1.38
N LYS A 36 -0.49 -33.72 -0.53
CA LYS A 36 -1.47 -34.79 -0.33
C LYS A 36 -2.75 -34.47 -1.08
N GLN A 37 -2.97 -35.23 -2.16
CA GLN A 37 -4.26 -35.30 -2.83
C GLN A 37 -5.30 -35.88 -1.88
N ASN A 38 -6.44 -35.24 -1.74
CA ASN A 38 -7.65 -35.84 -1.20
C ASN A 38 -8.79 -35.71 -2.20
N SER A 39 -9.32 -36.89 -2.49
CA SER A 39 -10.34 -37.23 -3.44
C SER A 39 -11.67 -36.52 -3.24
N VAL A 40 -12.22 -36.05 -4.36
CA VAL A 40 -13.57 -35.53 -4.55
C VAL A 40 -14.61 -36.66 -4.33
N ARG A 41 -15.55 -36.41 -3.44
CA ARG A 41 -16.82 -37.12 -3.41
C ARG A 41 -17.92 -36.20 -3.96
N SER A 42 -18.53 -36.66 -5.05
CA SER A 42 -19.76 -36.10 -5.62
C SER A 42 -20.93 -36.24 -4.65
N LEU A 43 -21.72 -35.20 -4.45
CA LEU A 43 -23.06 -35.26 -3.87
C LEU A 43 -24.05 -34.55 -4.78
N ASN A 44 -25.17 -35.21 -4.91
CA ASN A 44 -26.27 -35.12 -5.85
C ASN A 44 -27.01 -33.78 -5.91
N ASP A 45 -27.43 -33.49 -7.11
CA ASP A 45 -28.48 -32.59 -7.56
C ASP A 45 -29.82 -32.87 -6.84
N ASP A 46 -30.33 -31.82 -6.12
CA ASP A 46 -31.76 -31.75 -5.82
C ASP A 46 -32.18 -30.28 -5.96
N GLY A 47 -32.94 -30.05 -7.04
CA GLY A 47 -33.43 -28.72 -7.40
C GLY A 47 -34.47 -28.14 -6.44
N LEU A 48 -34.24 -26.95 -5.95
CA LEU A 48 -35.23 -26.04 -5.39
C LEU A 48 -35.08 -24.65 -5.97
N PRO A 49 -36.17 -23.93 -6.26
CA PRO A 49 -36.11 -22.61 -6.90
C PRO A 49 -35.61 -21.54 -5.90
N PRO A 50 -34.93 -20.47 -6.38
CA PRO A 50 -34.37 -19.45 -5.53
C PRO A 50 -35.50 -18.56 -4.94
N THR A 51 -35.74 -18.63 -3.66
CA THR A 51 -36.49 -17.64 -2.91
C THR A 51 -35.66 -16.37 -2.75
N ARG A 52 -36.18 -15.26 -3.30
CA ARG A 52 -35.65 -13.91 -3.02
C ARG A 52 -35.79 -13.60 -1.53
N PRO A 53 -34.71 -13.15 -0.84
CA PRO A 53 -34.87 -12.54 0.47
C PRO A 53 -35.25 -11.06 0.26
N GLN A 54 -36.47 -10.71 0.62
CA GLN A 54 -36.84 -9.37 1.00
C GLN A 54 -36.49 -9.20 2.48
N GLY A 55 -35.60 -8.28 2.81
CA GLY A 55 -35.31 -7.94 4.20
C GLY A 55 -34.19 -6.91 4.29
N GLY A 56 -34.50 -5.77 4.89
CA GLY A 56 -33.71 -4.57 4.98
C GLY A 56 -32.26 -4.76 5.47
N MET A 57 -31.40 -3.99 4.87
CA MET A 57 -29.93 -4.10 4.93
C MET A 57 -29.28 -3.20 6.01
N THR A 58 -29.98 -2.89 7.09
CA THR A 58 -29.47 -2.00 8.14
C THR A 58 -28.75 -2.69 9.31
N VAL A 59 -28.76 -4.02 9.41
CA VAL A 59 -28.09 -4.76 10.51
C VAL A 59 -26.66 -5.22 10.13
N HIS A 60 -26.23 -5.06 8.87
CA HIS A 60 -24.97 -5.64 8.37
C HIS A 60 -23.75 -4.72 8.51
N GLY A 61 -23.91 -3.40 8.56
CA GLY A 61 -22.76 -2.47 8.59
C GLY A 61 -21.96 -2.56 9.89
N GLU A 62 -22.59 -2.51 11.04
CA GLU A 62 -21.89 -2.59 12.33
C GLU A 62 -21.19 -3.95 12.53
N THR A 63 -21.82 -5.05 12.11
CA THR A 63 -21.22 -6.38 12.23
C THR A 63 -20.04 -6.59 11.32
N VAL A 64 -20.04 -6.04 10.11
CA VAL A 64 -18.94 -6.13 9.15
C VAL A 64 -17.75 -5.29 9.62
N ARG A 65 -18.00 -4.07 10.12
CA ARG A 65 -16.97 -3.22 10.73
C ARG A 65 -16.30 -3.88 11.94
N ALA A 66 -17.11 -4.43 12.86
CA ALA A 66 -16.58 -5.14 14.03
C ALA A 66 -15.72 -6.35 13.62
N SER A 67 -16.15 -7.10 12.60
CA SER A 67 -15.36 -8.21 12.05
C SER A 67 -14.04 -7.72 11.43
N ALA A 68 -14.06 -6.60 10.72
CA ALA A 68 -12.86 -5.99 10.17
C ALA A 68 -11.86 -5.57 11.27
N MET A 69 -12.35 -4.91 12.32
CA MET A 69 -11.53 -4.52 13.47
C MET A 69 -10.93 -5.73 14.19
N ASN A 70 -11.70 -6.81 14.40
CA ASN A 70 -11.20 -8.04 15.01
C ASN A 70 -10.06 -8.66 14.19
N ILE A 71 -10.24 -8.78 12.86
CA ILE A 71 -9.19 -9.30 11.96
C ILE A 71 -7.92 -8.47 12.06
N LEU A 72 -8.01 -7.13 12.04
CA LEU A 72 -6.83 -6.28 12.15
C LEU A 72 -6.16 -6.42 13.51
N SER A 73 -6.95 -6.50 14.59
CA SER A 73 -6.41 -6.67 15.95
C SER A 73 -5.69 -8.01 16.12
N GLU A 74 -6.24 -9.11 15.59
CA GLU A 74 -5.58 -10.42 15.59
C GLU A 74 -4.31 -10.41 14.73
N ALA A 75 -4.33 -9.73 13.59
CA ALA A 75 -3.20 -9.64 12.67
C ALA A 75 -1.98 -8.91 13.27
N LEU A 76 -2.17 -8.02 14.25
CA LEU A 76 -1.06 -7.37 14.98
C LEU A 76 -0.19 -8.37 15.75
N ALA A 77 -0.73 -9.53 16.12
CA ALA A 77 0.00 -10.59 16.83
C ALA A 77 0.54 -11.70 15.90
N SER A 78 0.45 -11.53 14.59
CA SER A 78 0.91 -12.53 13.62
C SER A 78 2.43 -12.76 13.69
N ASN A 79 2.86 -14.01 13.53
CA ASN A 79 4.29 -14.34 13.38
C ASN A 79 4.90 -13.77 12.08
N ASN A 80 4.08 -13.42 11.09
CA ASN A 80 4.54 -12.85 9.83
C ASN A 80 4.57 -11.32 9.92
N SER A 81 5.76 -10.73 9.82
CA SER A 81 5.96 -9.28 9.89
C SER A 81 5.24 -8.50 8.78
N PHE A 82 5.05 -9.10 7.57
CA PHE A 82 4.24 -8.48 6.52
C PHE A 82 2.77 -8.34 6.95
N VAL A 83 2.23 -9.36 7.60
CA VAL A 83 0.87 -9.33 8.14
C VAL A 83 0.75 -8.24 9.19
N ARG A 84 1.70 -8.16 10.14
CA ARG A 84 1.70 -7.12 11.18
C ARG A 84 1.81 -5.71 10.60
N ALA A 85 2.73 -5.48 9.66
CA ALA A 85 2.93 -4.16 9.04
C ALA A 85 1.69 -3.70 8.27
N ASN A 86 1.07 -4.60 7.49
CA ASN A 86 -0.14 -4.29 6.73
C ASN A 86 -1.36 -4.07 7.64
N ALA A 87 -1.46 -4.80 8.76
CA ALA A 87 -2.50 -4.56 9.75
C ALA A 87 -2.37 -3.17 10.38
N ILE A 88 -1.16 -2.77 10.79
CA ILE A 88 -0.89 -1.42 11.34
C ILE A 88 -1.25 -0.34 10.31
N GLU A 89 -0.87 -0.53 9.04
CA GLU A 89 -1.21 0.42 7.97
C GLU A 89 -2.72 0.53 7.76
N ALA A 90 -3.44 -0.59 7.77
CA ALA A 90 -4.91 -0.62 7.64
C ALA A 90 -5.62 0.04 8.83
N MET A 91 -5.01 0.01 10.02
CA MET A 91 -5.53 0.70 11.21
C MET A 91 -5.58 2.22 11.09
N ARG A 92 -5.03 2.82 10.02
CA ARG A 92 -5.14 4.28 9.76
C ARG A 92 -6.59 4.77 9.67
N TYR A 93 -7.50 3.89 9.30
CA TYR A 93 -8.93 4.17 9.20
C TYR A 93 -9.72 3.72 10.44
N ALA A 94 -9.05 3.14 11.44
CA ALA A 94 -9.65 2.73 12.70
C ALA A 94 -9.90 3.92 13.65
N PRO A 95 -10.70 3.72 14.71
CA PRO A 95 -10.82 4.68 15.79
C PRO A 95 -9.43 5.08 16.33
N ARG A 96 -9.28 6.34 16.72
CA ARG A 96 -7.97 6.91 17.10
C ARG A 96 -7.27 6.14 18.21
N GLU A 97 -8.02 5.60 19.17
CA GLU A 97 -7.46 4.83 20.26
C GLU A 97 -6.84 3.52 19.78
N ASP A 98 -7.55 2.78 18.92
CA ASP A 98 -7.09 1.52 18.35
C ASP A 98 -5.86 1.74 17.46
N LEU A 99 -5.88 2.77 16.61
CA LEU A 99 -4.73 3.18 15.80
C LEU A 99 -3.51 3.51 16.68
N THR A 100 -3.69 4.30 17.74
CA THR A 100 -2.59 4.68 18.63
C THR A 100 -2.00 3.46 19.31
N ASN A 101 -2.83 2.52 19.76
CA ASN A 101 -2.37 1.27 20.37
C ASN A 101 -1.61 0.40 19.37
N ALA A 102 -2.11 0.25 18.13
CA ALA A 102 -1.42 -0.50 17.08
C ALA A 102 -0.05 0.12 16.75
N VAL A 103 0.02 1.44 16.62
CA VAL A 103 1.28 2.16 16.38
C VAL A 103 2.27 1.95 17.53
N ARG A 104 1.84 2.05 18.80
CA ARG A 104 2.71 1.80 19.96
C ARG A 104 3.29 0.40 19.96
N ILE A 105 2.49 -0.63 19.67
CA ILE A 105 2.94 -2.01 19.53
C ILE A 105 3.99 -2.09 18.41
N GLY A 106 3.70 -1.53 17.24
CA GLY A 106 4.57 -1.60 16.08
C GLY A 106 5.89 -0.85 16.21
N LEU A 107 5.97 0.22 17.01
CA LEU A 107 7.25 0.91 17.30
C LEU A 107 8.23 0.02 18.08
N GLY A 108 7.73 -0.95 18.84
CA GLY A 108 8.54 -1.93 19.56
C GLY A 108 8.78 -3.24 18.83
N ASP A 109 8.36 -3.38 17.57
CA ASP A 109 8.45 -4.62 16.82
C ASP A 109 9.90 -5.02 16.52
N GLU A 110 10.16 -6.33 16.51
CA GLU A 110 11.48 -6.87 16.14
C GLU A 110 11.85 -6.57 14.69
N ASN A 111 10.85 -6.52 13.78
CA ASN A 111 11.05 -6.27 12.36
C ASN A 111 11.12 -4.76 12.05
N ARG A 112 12.21 -4.37 11.39
CA ARG A 112 12.44 -2.96 10.98
C ARG A 112 11.32 -2.37 10.13
N GLY A 113 10.67 -3.17 9.28
CA GLY A 113 9.58 -2.71 8.41
C GLY A 113 8.33 -2.35 9.19
N VAL A 114 8.01 -3.12 10.23
CA VAL A 114 6.89 -2.83 11.14
C VAL A 114 7.16 -1.54 11.90
N ARG A 115 8.40 -1.36 12.45
CA ARG A 115 8.79 -0.11 13.11
C ARG A 115 8.75 1.09 12.17
N PHE A 116 9.19 0.91 10.91
CA PHE A 116 9.17 1.96 9.89
C PHE A 116 7.75 2.45 9.61
N VAL A 117 6.81 1.54 9.30
CA VAL A 117 5.39 1.87 9.05
C VAL A 117 4.79 2.60 10.24
N SER A 118 5.02 2.10 11.44
CA SER A 118 4.49 2.68 12.68
C SER A 118 5.03 4.10 12.90
N ALA A 119 6.33 4.29 12.69
CA ALA A 119 6.93 5.63 12.79
C ALA A 119 6.37 6.58 11.74
N MET A 120 6.21 6.16 10.48
CA MET A 120 5.63 6.97 9.41
C MET A 120 4.21 7.43 9.72
N LEU A 121 3.35 6.54 10.24
CA LEU A 121 1.97 6.86 10.59
C LEU A 121 1.84 7.99 11.61
N ILE A 122 2.77 8.09 12.57
CA ILE A 122 2.78 9.22 13.52
C ILE A 122 2.89 10.56 12.78
N GLY A 123 3.78 10.66 11.81
CA GLY A 123 3.99 11.90 11.06
C GLY A 123 2.88 12.17 10.04
N GLU A 124 2.42 11.14 9.35
CA GLU A 124 1.37 11.26 8.31
C GLU A 124 0.04 11.70 8.92
N LEU A 125 -0.35 11.09 10.02
CA LEU A 125 -1.63 11.34 10.70
C LEU A 125 -1.51 12.36 11.84
N LYS A 126 -0.32 12.98 12.01
CA LYS A 126 -0.04 13.94 13.06
C LYS A 126 -0.44 13.45 14.46
N LEU A 127 -0.06 12.22 14.80
CA LEU A 127 -0.25 11.63 16.13
C LEU A 127 0.78 12.22 17.12
N CYS A 128 0.87 13.54 17.20
CA CYS A 128 1.98 14.26 17.83
C CYS A 128 2.02 14.09 19.36
N ASN A 129 0.93 13.68 19.99
CA ASN A 129 0.93 13.31 21.42
C ASN A 129 1.77 12.05 21.67
N ASP A 130 1.93 11.19 20.68
CA ASP A 130 2.71 9.95 20.73
C ASP A 130 4.15 10.14 20.21
N ALA A 131 4.54 11.34 19.77
CA ALA A 131 5.87 11.62 19.23
C ALA A 131 7.01 11.34 20.22
N ILE A 132 6.75 11.33 21.52
CA ILE A 132 7.73 10.96 22.55
C ILE A 132 8.21 9.51 22.40
N LEU A 133 7.36 8.61 21.86
CA LEU A 133 7.69 7.22 21.62
C LEU A 133 8.72 7.03 20.51
N LEU A 134 8.97 8.06 19.70
CA LEU A 134 9.96 8.03 18.62
C LEU A 134 11.38 8.26 19.12
N GLU A 135 11.58 8.86 20.30
CA GLU A 135 12.91 9.24 20.81
C GLU A 135 13.89 8.05 20.88
N PRO A 136 13.51 6.86 21.39
CA PRO A 136 14.41 5.71 21.41
C PRO A 136 14.82 5.25 20.00
N LEU A 137 13.93 5.41 19.02
CA LEU A 137 14.15 4.99 17.63
C LEU A 137 14.99 5.97 16.80
N MET A 138 15.37 7.11 17.33
CA MET A 138 16.35 7.99 16.70
C MET A 138 17.72 7.32 16.51
N LEU A 139 18.02 6.32 17.32
CA LEU A 139 19.24 5.50 17.27
C LEU A 139 18.93 4.05 16.82
N ASP A 140 17.82 3.84 16.12
CA ASP A 140 17.47 2.51 15.59
C ASP A 140 18.59 1.94 14.71
N GLN A 141 18.74 0.62 14.74
CA GLN A 141 19.73 -0.06 13.88
C GLN A 141 19.46 0.11 12.39
N SER A 142 18.19 0.32 12.01
CA SER A 142 17.77 0.58 10.63
C SER A 142 17.77 2.07 10.32
N GLN A 143 18.59 2.48 9.37
CA GLN A 143 18.58 3.85 8.87
C GLN A 143 17.23 4.27 8.27
N SER A 144 16.49 3.33 7.64
CA SER A 144 15.13 3.61 7.16
C SER A 144 14.19 3.98 8.31
N VAL A 145 14.29 3.27 9.45
CA VAL A 145 13.49 3.60 10.65
C VAL A 145 13.90 4.98 11.20
N GLN A 146 15.20 5.28 11.26
CA GLN A 146 15.67 6.61 11.65
C GLN A 146 15.10 7.71 10.74
N ALA A 147 15.04 7.48 9.41
CA ALA A 147 14.45 8.42 8.47
C ALA A 147 12.96 8.67 8.75
N ALA A 148 12.19 7.60 9.01
CA ALA A 148 10.76 7.69 9.37
C ALA A 148 10.54 8.44 10.69
N VAL A 149 11.41 8.23 11.67
CA VAL A 149 11.41 8.95 12.95
C VAL A 149 11.67 10.45 12.75
N LEU A 150 12.71 10.80 11.98
CA LEU A 150 13.02 12.20 11.67
C LEU A 150 11.89 12.90 10.92
N PHE A 151 11.26 12.20 9.97
CA PHE A 151 10.05 12.67 9.28
C PHE A 151 8.94 12.99 10.27
N SER A 152 8.62 12.06 11.13
CA SER A 152 7.47 12.18 12.04
C SER A 152 7.70 13.23 13.11
N MET A 153 8.92 13.34 13.64
CA MET A 153 9.29 14.42 14.54
C MET A 153 9.19 15.79 13.84
N TYR A 154 9.69 15.90 12.60
CA TYR A 154 9.58 17.14 11.82
C TYR A 154 8.12 17.52 11.57
N ARG A 155 7.28 16.55 11.16
CA ARG A 155 5.84 16.77 10.95
C ARG A 155 5.09 17.19 12.22
N CYS A 156 5.59 16.79 13.38
CA CYS A 156 5.11 17.20 14.69
C CYS A 156 5.77 18.50 15.21
N GLY A 157 6.48 19.24 14.36
CA GLY A 157 7.05 20.55 14.70
C GLY A 157 8.30 20.50 15.58
N LYS A 158 8.92 19.34 15.74
CA LYS A 158 10.19 19.21 16.46
C LYS A 158 11.35 19.65 15.59
N LYS A 159 12.34 20.29 16.19
CA LYS A 159 13.62 20.62 15.51
C LYS A 159 14.44 19.34 15.41
N VAL A 160 14.74 18.90 14.20
CA VAL A 160 15.52 17.70 13.92
C VAL A 160 16.65 18.00 12.94
N ASN A 161 17.75 17.27 13.04
CA ASN A 161 18.83 17.30 12.07
C ASN A 161 18.46 16.40 10.88
N LEU A 162 18.32 16.98 9.69
CA LEU A 162 17.96 16.26 8.46
C LEU A 162 19.18 15.76 7.66
N ASN A 163 20.42 16.08 8.07
CA ASN A 163 21.63 15.63 7.38
C ASN A 163 21.71 14.09 7.23
N PRO A 164 21.29 13.26 8.20
CA PRO A 164 21.29 11.81 8.01
C PRO A 164 20.47 11.37 6.80
N ILE A 165 19.32 12.01 6.52
CA ILE A 165 18.47 11.66 5.37
C ILE A 165 19.18 12.04 4.05
N ALA A 166 19.91 13.17 4.02
CA ALA A 166 20.71 13.56 2.86
C ALA A 166 21.83 12.54 2.55
N VAL A 167 22.45 11.97 3.58
CA VAL A 167 23.45 10.88 3.40
C VAL A 167 22.79 9.61 2.87
N MET A 168 21.59 9.26 3.33
CA MET A 168 20.84 8.09 2.85
C MET A 168 20.50 8.18 1.35
N LEU A 169 20.27 9.39 0.81
CA LEU A 169 20.06 9.60 -0.64
C LEU A 169 21.26 9.19 -1.49
N GLN A 170 22.46 9.19 -0.95
CA GLN A 170 23.70 8.80 -1.63
C GLN A 170 24.02 7.30 -1.47
N SER A 171 23.16 6.55 -0.78
CA SER A 171 23.37 5.12 -0.57
C SER A 171 23.26 4.33 -1.87
N ASN A 172 24.10 3.29 -2.01
CA ASN A 172 23.96 2.29 -3.05
C ASN A 172 22.87 1.25 -2.75
N ASP A 173 22.30 1.29 -1.54
CA ASP A 173 21.13 0.48 -1.20
C ASP A 173 19.86 1.15 -1.80
N PRO A 174 19.18 0.47 -2.76
CA PRO A 174 17.98 1.00 -3.41
C PRO A 174 16.84 1.29 -2.44
N GLU A 175 16.68 0.45 -1.41
CA GLU A 175 15.65 0.60 -0.38
C GLU A 175 15.90 1.89 0.42
N LEU A 176 17.12 2.07 0.89
CA LEU A 176 17.47 3.22 1.72
C LEU A 176 17.34 4.53 0.94
N ARG A 177 17.81 4.56 -0.31
CA ARG A 177 17.68 5.73 -1.20
C ARG A 177 16.23 6.07 -1.48
N GLY A 178 15.40 5.06 -1.78
CA GLY A 178 13.95 5.24 -2.01
C GLY A 178 13.22 5.76 -0.78
N ASN A 179 13.51 5.20 0.40
CA ASN A 179 12.91 5.65 1.66
C ASN A 179 13.32 7.09 2.01
N ALA A 180 14.58 7.46 1.76
CA ALA A 180 15.04 8.85 1.94
C ALA A 180 14.31 9.83 1.00
N ALA A 181 14.12 9.47 -0.27
CA ALA A 181 13.38 10.27 -1.24
C ALA A 181 11.91 10.45 -0.79
N LEU A 182 11.24 9.35 -0.42
CA LEU A 182 9.86 9.36 0.09
C LEU A 182 9.71 10.31 1.28
N VAL A 183 10.59 10.18 2.26
CA VAL A 183 10.57 10.99 3.49
C VAL A 183 10.76 12.46 3.16
N LEU A 184 11.76 12.83 2.34
CA LEU A 184 12.03 14.23 1.98
C LEU A 184 10.87 14.85 1.18
N GLY A 185 10.28 14.11 0.24
CA GLY A 185 9.11 14.57 -0.50
C GLY A 185 7.93 14.85 0.40
N ARG A 186 7.62 13.92 1.32
CA ARG A 186 6.51 14.07 2.28
C ARG A 186 6.74 15.10 3.38
N MET A 187 7.99 15.44 3.70
CA MET A 187 8.31 16.55 4.59
C MET A 187 7.85 17.89 4.02
N GLY A 188 7.84 18.04 2.71
CA GLY A 188 7.44 19.28 2.07
C GLY A 188 8.45 20.43 2.24
N ASN A 189 9.73 20.12 2.51
CA ASN A 189 10.77 21.14 2.69
C ASN A 189 11.52 21.37 1.36
N PRO A 190 11.36 22.55 0.70
CA PRO A 190 11.97 22.82 -0.59
C PRO A 190 13.50 22.80 -0.61
N SER A 191 14.15 22.92 0.56
CA SER A 191 15.63 22.85 0.65
C SER A 191 16.17 21.47 0.19
N ALA A 192 15.32 20.43 0.15
CA ALA A 192 15.70 19.10 -0.33
C ALA A 192 15.77 18.99 -1.86
N ILE A 193 15.23 19.94 -2.64
CA ILE A 193 15.17 19.87 -4.11
C ILE A 193 16.56 19.65 -4.73
N ALA A 194 17.56 20.42 -4.31
CA ALA A 194 18.91 20.31 -4.84
C ALA A 194 19.54 18.93 -4.54
N LEU A 195 19.28 18.37 -3.37
CA LEU A 195 19.74 17.03 -2.97
C LEU A 195 19.08 15.93 -3.80
N LEU A 196 17.77 16.01 -4.03
CA LEU A 196 17.02 15.04 -4.85
C LEU A 196 17.48 15.07 -6.32
N HIS A 197 17.72 16.27 -6.89
CA HIS A 197 18.30 16.38 -8.23
C HIS A 197 19.74 15.84 -8.30
N ALA A 198 20.54 16.02 -7.28
CA ALA A 198 21.88 15.43 -7.23
C ALA A 198 21.76 13.89 -7.23
N ALA A 199 20.90 13.32 -6.38
CA ALA A 199 20.67 11.89 -6.28
C ALA A 199 20.13 11.27 -7.60
N SER A 200 19.30 11.98 -8.36
CA SER A 200 18.75 11.48 -9.63
C SER A 200 19.80 11.38 -10.75
N ARG A 201 20.88 12.17 -10.66
CA ARG A 201 21.99 12.16 -11.64
C ARG A 201 23.08 11.15 -11.27
N GLU A 202 23.07 10.68 -10.05
CA GLU A 202 24.11 9.78 -9.55
C GLU A 202 23.96 8.37 -10.13
N VAL A 203 25.06 7.81 -10.63
CA VAL A 203 25.08 6.43 -11.13
C VAL A 203 25.16 5.47 -9.96
N MET A 204 24.25 4.53 -9.93
CA MET A 204 24.26 3.44 -8.95
C MET A 204 24.90 2.21 -9.60
N ASP A 205 26.12 1.87 -9.17
CA ASP A 205 26.83 0.72 -9.69
C ASP A 205 26.22 -0.60 -9.22
N GLY A 206 26.20 -1.61 -10.11
CA GLY A 206 25.72 -2.96 -9.79
C GLY A 206 24.21 -3.10 -9.62
N ILE A 207 23.44 -2.04 -9.84
CA ILE A 207 21.98 -2.07 -9.71
C ILE A 207 21.32 -2.43 -11.05
N LEU A 208 20.34 -3.33 -11.01
CA LEU A 208 19.54 -3.69 -12.19
C LEU A 208 18.86 -2.45 -12.78
N PRO A 209 18.80 -2.32 -14.12
CA PRO A 209 18.17 -1.16 -14.78
C PRO A 209 16.75 -0.87 -14.30
N ILE A 210 15.94 -1.91 -14.11
CA ILE A 210 14.58 -1.76 -13.60
C ILE A 210 14.54 -1.14 -12.20
N ARG A 211 15.44 -1.54 -11.30
CA ARG A 211 15.54 -0.97 -9.95
C ARG A 211 15.92 0.51 -10.00
N ARG A 212 16.85 0.88 -10.86
CA ARG A 212 17.20 2.29 -11.08
C ARG A 212 16.01 3.10 -11.55
N ARG A 213 15.20 2.56 -12.48
CA ARG A 213 13.98 3.24 -12.95
C ARG A 213 12.96 3.46 -11.83
N LEU A 214 12.75 2.44 -10.97
CA LEU A 214 11.85 2.57 -9.82
C LEU A 214 12.31 3.65 -8.84
N ILE A 215 13.62 3.71 -8.52
CA ILE A 215 14.19 4.76 -7.67
C ILE A 215 14.01 6.14 -8.31
N ASN A 216 14.27 6.26 -9.62
CA ASN A 216 14.10 7.54 -10.31
C ASN A 216 12.64 8.02 -10.25
N LEU A 217 11.64 7.13 -10.35
CA LEU A 217 10.24 7.49 -10.17
C LEU A 217 9.95 7.99 -8.75
N GLN A 218 10.55 7.38 -7.72
CA GLN A 218 10.40 7.82 -6.34
C GLN A 218 11.05 9.20 -6.12
N LEU A 219 12.22 9.45 -6.73
CA LEU A 219 12.87 10.76 -6.70
C LEU A 219 12.03 11.82 -7.43
N SER A 220 11.48 11.48 -8.61
CA SER A 220 10.57 12.40 -9.33
C SER A 220 9.29 12.67 -8.54
N GLU A 221 8.69 11.67 -7.86
CA GLU A 221 7.55 11.90 -6.97
C GLU A 221 7.90 12.88 -5.86
N ALA A 222 9.05 12.68 -5.19
CA ALA A 222 9.52 13.57 -4.14
C ALA A 222 9.71 15.01 -4.65
N LEU A 223 10.29 15.18 -5.84
CA LEU A 223 10.49 16.49 -6.48
C LEU A 223 9.14 17.16 -6.81
N VAL A 224 8.16 16.41 -7.35
CA VAL A 224 6.80 16.92 -7.60
C VAL A 224 6.15 17.40 -6.33
N LEU A 225 6.24 16.63 -5.23
CA LEU A 225 5.70 17.00 -3.93
C LEU A 225 6.34 18.29 -3.36
N LEU A 226 7.58 18.58 -3.76
CA LEU A 226 8.29 19.82 -3.40
C LEU A 226 8.05 20.97 -4.36
N GLY A 227 7.26 20.79 -5.43
CA GLY A 227 6.84 21.81 -6.36
C GLY A 227 7.50 21.76 -7.75
N GLU A 228 8.41 20.81 -8.03
CA GLU A 228 9.06 20.62 -9.33
C GLU A 228 8.13 19.93 -10.33
N LYS A 229 7.13 20.66 -10.82
CA LYS A 229 6.04 20.14 -11.69
C LYS A 229 6.53 19.49 -12.99
N ASN A 230 7.71 19.86 -13.47
CA ASN A 230 8.28 19.29 -14.71
C ASN A 230 8.57 17.78 -14.55
N GLU A 231 8.84 17.32 -13.34
CA GLU A 231 9.09 15.92 -13.03
C GLU A 231 7.85 15.03 -13.25
N LEU A 232 6.63 15.59 -13.29
CA LEU A 232 5.43 14.86 -13.70
C LEU A 232 5.56 14.23 -15.08
N GLN A 233 6.32 14.83 -16.00
CA GLN A 233 6.50 14.27 -17.35
C GLN A 233 7.27 12.95 -17.32
N VAL A 234 8.24 12.82 -16.40
CA VAL A 234 8.99 11.58 -16.19
C VAL A 234 8.07 10.47 -15.73
N ILE A 235 7.18 10.77 -14.77
CA ILE A 235 6.23 9.81 -14.21
C ILE A 235 5.16 9.44 -15.26
N ARG A 236 4.62 10.42 -15.99
CA ARG A 236 3.67 10.19 -17.08
C ARG A 236 4.25 9.31 -18.19
N ALA A 237 5.50 9.52 -18.55
CA ALA A 237 6.16 8.70 -19.57
C ALA A 237 6.32 7.23 -19.13
N ALA A 238 6.47 6.99 -17.83
CA ALA A 238 6.68 5.65 -17.30
C ALA A 238 5.45 4.72 -17.39
N VAL A 239 4.23 5.26 -17.55
CA VAL A 239 3.03 4.43 -17.77
C VAL A 239 3.04 3.69 -19.12
N TYR A 240 3.88 4.14 -20.04
CA TYR A 240 4.06 3.52 -21.37
C TYR A 240 5.26 2.55 -21.41
N SER A 241 5.75 2.10 -20.26
CA SER A 241 6.82 1.11 -20.19
C SER A 241 6.39 -0.23 -20.81
N SER A 242 7.38 -1.02 -21.24
CA SER A 242 7.10 -2.33 -21.84
C SER A 242 6.42 -3.29 -20.84
N ALA A 243 5.73 -4.30 -21.33
CA ALA A 243 5.11 -5.33 -20.48
C ALA A 243 6.13 -6.08 -19.60
N PHE A 244 7.42 -6.12 -20.02
CA PHE A 244 8.51 -6.68 -19.20
C PHE A 244 8.89 -5.81 -18.01
N GLU A 245 8.42 -4.55 -17.99
CA GLU A 245 8.65 -3.57 -16.94
C GLU A 245 7.34 -3.17 -16.24
N ALA A 246 6.42 -4.12 -16.11
CA ALA A 246 5.11 -3.94 -15.48
C ALA A 246 5.20 -3.27 -14.09
N GLU A 247 6.26 -3.54 -13.31
CA GLU A 247 6.52 -2.90 -12.01
C GLU A 247 6.70 -1.37 -12.15
N VAL A 248 7.35 -0.92 -13.23
CA VAL A 248 7.55 0.53 -13.50
C VAL A 248 6.22 1.19 -13.86
N THR A 249 5.42 0.54 -14.73
CA THR A 249 4.08 1.02 -15.08
C THR A 249 3.18 1.08 -13.84
N ALA A 250 3.17 0.03 -13.02
CA ALA A 250 2.37 -0.03 -11.80
C ALA A 250 2.76 1.08 -10.81
N LEU A 251 4.06 1.28 -10.56
CA LEU A 251 4.54 2.36 -9.69
C LEU A 251 4.15 3.75 -10.23
N ALA A 252 4.27 3.97 -11.55
CA ALA A 252 3.87 5.22 -12.16
C ALA A 252 2.36 5.49 -12.00
N CYS A 253 1.50 4.47 -12.21
CA CYS A 253 0.06 4.59 -11.98
C CYS A 253 -0.25 4.97 -10.53
N GLN A 254 0.38 4.32 -9.55
CA GLN A 254 0.20 4.64 -8.13
C GLN A 254 0.61 6.08 -7.79
N ILE A 255 1.76 6.53 -8.30
CA ILE A 255 2.23 7.89 -8.05
C ILE A 255 1.24 8.91 -8.65
N LEU A 256 0.80 8.70 -9.89
CA LEU A 256 -0.13 9.60 -10.59
C LEU A 256 -1.51 9.64 -9.93
N GLY A 257 -1.99 8.50 -9.41
CA GLY A 257 -3.19 8.42 -8.58
C GLY A 257 -3.08 9.30 -7.34
N ARG A 258 -2.03 9.08 -6.52
CA ARG A 258 -1.78 9.88 -5.30
C ARG A 258 -1.57 11.38 -5.55
N LEU A 259 -0.99 11.74 -6.69
CA LEU A 259 -0.82 13.14 -7.11
C LEU A 259 -2.09 13.75 -7.71
N HIS A 260 -3.15 12.95 -7.85
CA HIS A 260 -4.43 13.34 -8.49
C HIS A 260 -4.23 13.98 -9.87
N ASP A 261 -3.36 13.39 -10.69
CA ASP A 261 -3.08 13.93 -12.03
C ASP A 261 -4.20 13.58 -13.01
N VAL A 262 -5.17 14.48 -13.12
CA VAL A 262 -6.33 14.33 -14.01
C VAL A 262 -5.98 14.21 -15.50
N THR A 263 -4.79 14.66 -15.91
CA THR A 263 -4.40 14.67 -17.33
C THR A 263 -4.13 13.27 -17.89
N VAL A 264 -3.78 12.32 -17.01
CA VAL A 264 -3.50 10.92 -17.40
C VAL A 264 -4.72 10.01 -17.26
N LEU A 265 -5.86 10.52 -16.83
CA LEU A 265 -7.05 9.72 -16.55
C LEU A 265 -7.46 8.83 -17.74
N PRO A 266 -7.51 9.33 -19.03
CA PRO A 266 -7.82 8.47 -20.16
C PRO A 266 -6.79 7.34 -20.37
N THR A 267 -5.52 7.59 -20.07
CA THR A 267 -4.45 6.57 -20.17
C THR A 267 -4.62 5.51 -19.10
N LEU A 268 -4.90 5.92 -17.85
CA LEU A 268 -5.14 4.99 -16.74
C LEU A 268 -6.38 4.12 -16.99
N GLU A 269 -7.46 4.68 -17.52
CA GLU A 269 -8.64 3.92 -17.94
C GLU A 269 -8.34 2.91 -19.04
N GLY A 270 -7.49 3.30 -20.00
CA GLY A 270 -7.02 2.39 -21.05
C GLY A 270 -6.20 1.23 -20.47
N LEU A 271 -5.31 1.48 -19.50
CA LEU A 271 -4.55 0.45 -18.81
C LEU A 271 -5.44 -0.46 -17.94
N ALA A 272 -6.50 0.09 -17.35
CA ALA A 272 -7.47 -0.60 -16.52
C ALA A 272 -8.57 -1.30 -17.36
N SER A 273 -8.32 -1.58 -18.63
CA SER A 273 -9.32 -2.20 -19.51
C SER A 273 -8.92 -3.60 -19.96
N ASP A 274 -9.90 -4.43 -20.30
CA ASP A 274 -9.70 -5.74 -20.91
C ASP A 274 -9.50 -5.70 -22.44
N SER A 275 -9.37 -4.51 -23.01
CA SER A 275 -9.31 -4.32 -24.47
C SER A 275 -8.07 -4.97 -25.08
N THR A 276 -8.27 -5.95 -25.94
CA THR A 276 -7.22 -6.48 -26.80
C THR A 276 -6.99 -5.51 -27.99
N PRO A 277 -5.77 -5.35 -28.52
CA PRO A 277 -4.57 -6.18 -28.31
C PRO A 277 -3.66 -5.74 -27.16
N ASN A 278 -3.98 -4.66 -26.45
CA ASN A 278 -3.10 -4.02 -25.45
C ASN A 278 -3.43 -4.41 -24.00
N ARG A 279 -4.01 -5.58 -23.78
CA ARG A 279 -4.32 -6.05 -22.45
C ARG A 279 -3.08 -6.08 -21.57
N GLN A 280 -3.15 -5.35 -20.45
CA GLN A 280 -2.10 -5.30 -19.46
C GLN A 280 -2.13 -6.53 -18.53
N PRO A 281 -1.02 -6.87 -17.85
CA PRO A 281 -1.05 -7.80 -16.72
C PRO A 281 -2.11 -7.40 -15.69
N ALA A 282 -2.74 -8.39 -15.04
CA ALA A 282 -3.82 -8.17 -14.09
C ALA A 282 -3.46 -7.18 -12.97
N GLU A 283 -2.22 -7.24 -12.51
CA GLU A 283 -1.67 -6.33 -11.50
C GLU A 283 -1.67 -4.88 -11.97
N VAL A 284 -1.27 -4.64 -13.22
CA VAL A 284 -1.27 -3.29 -13.82
C VAL A 284 -2.70 -2.79 -13.99
N GLN A 285 -3.62 -3.67 -14.44
CA GLN A 285 -5.03 -3.31 -14.59
C GLN A 285 -5.63 -2.86 -13.26
N LEU A 286 -5.40 -3.62 -12.18
CA LEU A 286 -5.93 -3.29 -10.84
C LEU A 286 -5.30 -2.03 -10.24
N VAL A 287 -3.99 -1.85 -10.42
CA VAL A 287 -3.31 -0.63 -9.94
C VAL A 287 -3.77 0.60 -10.73
N ALA A 288 -3.95 0.49 -12.05
CA ALA A 288 -4.48 1.57 -12.88
C ALA A 288 -5.94 1.89 -12.49
N ALA A 289 -6.78 0.88 -12.25
CA ALA A 289 -8.15 1.07 -11.75
C ALA A 289 -8.18 1.77 -10.39
N THR A 290 -7.25 1.41 -9.48
CA THR A 290 -7.09 2.08 -8.19
C THR A 290 -6.69 3.54 -8.37
N ALA A 291 -5.75 3.83 -9.26
CA ALA A 291 -5.34 5.20 -9.58
C ALA A 291 -6.49 6.03 -10.19
N VAL A 292 -7.31 5.41 -11.05
CA VAL A 292 -8.56 6.05 -11.55
C VAL A 292 -9.48 6.39 -10.37
N ALA A 293 -9.65 5.47 -9.41
CA ALA A 293 -10.48 5.69 -8.23
C ALA A 293 -9.93 6.82 -7.33
N GLU A 294 -8.61 6.92 -7.14
CA GLU A 294 -7.98 8.01 -6.40
C GLU A 294 -8.24 9.38 -7.03
N ILE A 295 -8.23 9.46 -8.38
CA ILE A 295 -8.46 10.72 -9.10
C ILE A 295 -9.95 11.03 -9.23
N THR A 296 -10.77 10.04 -9.62
CA THR A 296 -12.21 10.19 -9.86
C THR A 296 -12.93 8.86 -9.55
N PRO A 297 -13.39 8.66 -8.30
CA PRO A 297 -13.96 7.40 -7.84
C PRO A 297 -15.08 6.84 -8.74
N SER A 298 -15.93 7.72 -9.28
CA SER A 298 -17.06 7.34 -10.15
C SER A 298 -16.65 6.76 -11.51
N ARG A 299 -15.39 6.92 -11.92
CA ARG A 299 -14.88 6.45 -13.22
C ARG A 299 -14.11 5.12 -13.11
N MET A 300 -13.92 4.59 -11.89
CA MET A 300 -13.27 3.28 -11.72
C MET A 300 -14.08 2.17 -12.42
N PRO A 301 -13.46 1.30 -13.21
CA PRO A 301 -14.14 0.16 -13.85
C PRO A 301 -14.46 -0.95 -12.82
N THR A 302 -15.48 -0.74 -12.00
CA THR A 302 -15.82 -1.58 -10.84
C THR A 302 -16.09 -3.03 -11.25
N GLU A 303 -16.75 -3.27 -12.38
CA GLU A 303 -17.04 -4.63 -12.86
C GLU A 303 -15.76 -5.42 -13.19
N LEU A 304 -14.77 -4.75 -13.81
CA LEU A 304 -13.46 -5.35 -14.05
C LEU A 304 -12.77 -5.69 -12.72
N VAL A 305 -12.75 -4.75 -11.78
CA VAL A 305 -12.11 -4.95 -10.48
C VAL A 305 -12.75 -6.13 -9.74
N LEU A 306 -14.07 -6.23 -9.75
CA LEU A 306 -14.81 -7.31 -9.08
C LEU A 306 -14.50 -8.71 -9.64
N GLN A 307 -14.12 -8.83 -10.92
CA GLN A 307 -13.71 -10.13 -11.49
C GLN A 307 -12.51 -10.74 -10.76
N PHE A 308 -11.63 -9.89 -10.20
CA PHE A 308 -10.46 -10.33 -9.46
C PHE A 308 -10.75 -10.76 -8.02
N SER A 309 -11.94 -10.51 -7.49
CA SER A 309 -12.32 -10.94 -6.14
C SER A 309 -12.31 -12.46 -5.95
N SER A 310 -12.45 -13.23 -7.03
CA SER A 310 -12.40 -14.68 -7.06
C SER A 310 -11.14 -15.26 -7.71
N SER A 311 -10.12 -14.44 -7.96
CA SER A 311 -8.86 -14.89 -8.55
C SER A 311 -8.19 -16.00 -7.73
N GLN A 312 -7.50 -16.93 -8.38
CA GLN A 312 -6.69 -17.94 -7.70
C GLN A 312 -5.49 -17.29 -6.96
N GLU A 313 -5.00 -16.16 -7.46
CA GLU A 313 -3.86 -15.44 -6.93
C GLU A 313 -4.28 -14.52 -5.75
N PRO A 314 -3.80 -14.75 -4.51
CA PRO A 314 -4.19 -13.95 -3.35
C PRO A 314 -3.89 -12.46 -3.49
N HIS A 315 -2.76 -12.12 -4.11
CA HIS A 315 -2.36 -10.73 -4.31
C HIS A 315 -3.35 -9.95 -5.19
N LEU A 316 -3.96 -10.59 -6.21
CA LEU A 316 -4.99 -9.95 -7.04
C LEU A 316 -6.30 -9.73 -6.25
N ARG A 317 -6.68 -10.69 -5.38
CA ARG A 317 -7.84 -10.50 -4.50
C ARG A 317 -7.61 -9.36 -3.50
N ALA A 318 -6.39 -9.27 -2.95
CA ALA A 318 -6.02 -8.17 -2.06
C ALA A 318 -6.03 -6.81 -2.77
N GLN A 319 -5.48 -6.73 -4.00
CA GLN A 319 -5.55 -5.51 -4.82
C GLN A 319 -6.98 -5.12 -5.17
N CYS A 320 -7.84 -6.11 -5.48
CA CYS A 320 -9.28 -5.87 -5.68
C CYS A 320 -9.90 -5.22 -4.44
N ALA A 321 -9.65 -5.74 -3.24
CA ALA A 321 -10.16 -5.15 -2.00
C ALA A 321 -9.68 -3.71 -1.81
N VAL A 322 -8.40 -3.43 -2.07
CA VAL A 322 -7.84 -2.06 -2.00
C VAL A 322 -8.53 -1.13 -2.97
N ALA A 323 -8.70 -1.53 -4.25
CA ALA A 323 -9.36 -0.70 -5.26
C ALA A 323 -10.81 -0.35 -4.86
N LEU A 324 -11.55 -1.33 -4.34
CA LEU A 324 -12.93 -1.13 -3.85
C LEU A 324 -12.96 -0.17 -2.65
N GLY A 325 -12.00 -0.28 -1.74
CA GLY A 325 -11.87 0.62 -0.60
C GLY A 325 -11.52 2.05 -1.01
N VAL A 326 -10.65 2.21 -2.04
CA VAL A 326 -10.30 3.53 -2.60
C VAL A 326 -11.48 4.18 -3.29
N GLN A 327 -12.32 3.39 -3.98
CA GLN A 327 -13.53 3.89 -4.61
C GLN A 327 -14.56 4.45 -3.61
N GLY A 328 -14.57 3.93 -2.38
CA GLY A 328 -15.46 4.44 -1.33
C GLY A 328 -16.95 4.10 -1.51
N ASN A 329 -17.31 3.17 -2.39
CA ASN A 329 -18.71 2.86 -2.69
C ASN A 329 -19.29 1.87 -1.68
N GLN A 330 -20.39 2.24 -1.01
CA GLN A 330 -21.11 1.39 -0.07
C GLN A 330 -21.54 0.03 -0.65
N LEU A 331 -21.84 -0.03 -1.96
CA LEU A 331 -22.18 -1.29 -2.64
C LEU A 331 -21.01 -2.30 -2.61
N SER A 332 -19.79 -1.84 -2.39
CA SER A 332 -18.61 -2.69 -2.28
C SER A 332 -18.51 -3.43 -0.94
N LEU A 333 -19.28 -3.05 0.08
CA LEU A 333 -19.26 -3.72 1.39
C LEU A 333 -19.65 -5.21 1.32
N GLY A 334 -20.58 -5.58 0.43
CA GLY A 334 -20.95 -6.99 0.22
C GLY A 334 -19.77 -7.84 -0.27
N PRO A 335 -19.16 -7.52 -1.41
CA PRO A 335 -17.94 -8.18 -1.89
C PRO A 335 -16.78 -8.16 -0.87
N LEU A 336 -16.54 -7.06 -0.18
CA LEU A 336 -15.49 -6.95 0.84
C LEU A 336 -15.78 -7.85 2.05
N ALA A 337 -17.04 -8.00 2.49
CA ALA A 337 -17.41 -8.91 3.56
C ALA A 337 -17.15 -10.40 3.20
N LEU A 338 -17.16 -10.75 1.92
CA LEU A 338 -16.75 -12.09 1.48
C LEU A 338 -15.23 -12.23 1.56
N LEU A 339 -14.45 -11.20 1.18
CA LEU A 339 -12.99 -11.21 1.24
C LEU A 339 -12.47 -11.16 2.69
N LEU A 340 -13.24 -10.72 3.69
CA LEU A 340 -12.89 -10.88 5.11
C LEU A 340 -12.77 -12.36 5.52
N LYS A 341 -13.40 -13.26 4.78
CA LYS A 341 -13.38 -14.72 5.04
C LYS A 341 -12.37 -15.45 4.16
N ASP A 342 -11.51 -14.72 3.46
CA ASP A 342 -10.48 -15.32 2.62
C ASP A 342 -9.51 -16.15 3.46
N ARG A 343 -8.93 -17.18 2.82
CA ARG A 343 -7.92 -18.05 3.45
C ARG A 343 -6.56 -17.36 3.62
N ASP A 344 -6.29 -16.32 2.85
CA ASP A 344 -5.03 -15.56 2.91
C ASP A 344 -5.18 -14.34 3.84
N PRO A 345 -4.35 -14.22 4.88
CA PRO A 345 -4.47 -13.13 5.86
C PRO A 345 -4.24 -11.74 5.25
N LEU A 346 -3.45 -11.62 4.18
CA LEU A 346 -3.24 -10.31 3.52
C LEU A 346 -4.49 -9.86 2.76
N VAL A 347 -5.26 -10.80 2.21
CA VAL A 347 -6.56 -10.50 1.59
C VAL A 347 -7.57 -10.05 2.66
N GLN A 348 -7.61 -10.75 3.80
CA GLN A 348 -8.47 -10.35 4.93
C GLN A 348 -8.14 -8.95 5.42
N ILE A 349 -6.84 -8.62 5.60
CA ILE A 349 -6.39 -7.29 6.04
C ILE A 349 -6.74 -6.22 5.01
N ALA A 350 -6.53 -6.49 3.72
CA ALA A 350 -6.88 -5.55 2.65
C ALA A 350 -8.40 -5.26 2.64
N ALA A 351 -9.23 -6.29 2.79
CA ALA A 351 -10.68 -6.14 2.89
C ALA A 351 -11.09 -5.38 4.16
N ALA A 352 -10.46 -5.68 5.29
CA ALA A 352 -10.73 -4.99 6.56
C ALA A 352 -10.38 -3.50 6.47
N GLY A 353 -9.20 -3.15 5.96
CA GLY A 353 -8.80 -1.77 5.73
C GLY A 353 -9.72 -1.02 4.76
N ALA A 354 -10.18 -1.69 3.70
CA ALA A 354 -11.12 -1.14 2.72
C ALA A 354 -12.49 -0.83 3.37
N ILE A 355 -13.01 -1.73 4.21
CA ILE A 355 -14.26 -1.53 4.93
C ILE A 355 -14.16 -0.33 5.87
N LEU A 356 -13.08 -0.26 6.67
CA LEU A 356 -12.88 0.87 7.58
C LEU A 356 -12.73 2.20 6.85
N ARG A 357 -12.11 2.20 5.65
CA ARG A 357 -11.97 3.39 4.82
C ARG A 357 -13.33 3.89 4.34
N ILE A 358 -14.17 3.01 3.76
CA ILE A 358 -15.52 3.34 3.28
C ILE A 358 -16.36 3.95 4.40
N ASP A 359 -16.34 3.33 5.57
CA ASP A 359 -17.12 3.76 6.72
C ASP A 359 -16.63 5.10 7.32
N ASN A 360 -15.33 5.38 7.24
CA ASN A 360 -14.76 6.66 7.71
C ASN A 360 -15.11 7.83 6.78
N GLU A 361 -15.16 7.60 5.47
CA GLU A 361 -15.56 8.62 4.49
C GLU A 361 -17.02 9.06 4.72
N ASP A 362 -17.92 8.14 5.04
CA ASP A 362 -19.33 8.48 5.36
C ASP A 362 -19.48 9.29 6.63
N SER A 363 -18.72 8.97 7.68
CA SER A 363 -18.75 9.72 8.93
C SER A 363 -18.27 11.17 8.78
N MET A 364 -17.47 11.46 7.76
CA MET A 364 -17.01 12.82 7.43
C MET A 364 -18.04 13.61 6.61
N VAL A 365 -18.92 12.95 5.85
CA VAL A 365 -19.98 13.59 5.06
C VAL A 365 -21.17 14.01 5.92
N GLU A 366 -21.45 13.29 7.00
CA GLU A 366 -22.56 13.64 7.92
C GLU A 366 -22.28 14.84 8.84
N VAL A 367 -21.04 15.34 8.90
CA VAL A 367 -20.62 16.46 9.79
C VAL A 367 -20.61 17.82 9.06
N HIS A 368 -20.95 17.86 7.78
CA HIS A 368 -21.06 19.09 6.98
C HIS A 368 -22.49 19.31 6.50
#